data_8dac3cef7a583d3372eb789f689541a8
#
_entry.id   8dac3cef7a583d3372eb789f689541a8
#
_cell.length_a   1.000
_cell.length_b   1.000
_cell.length_c   1.000
_cell.angle_alpha   90.00
_cell.angle_beta   90.00
_cell.angle_gamma   90.00
#
_symmetry.space_group_name_H-M   'P 1'
#
loop_
_entity.id
_entity.type
_entity.pdbx_description
1 polymer ?
#
loop_
_entity_poly.entity_id
_entity_poly.type
_entity_poly.pdbx_seq_one_letter_code
_entity_poly.pdbx_strand_id
1 'polypeptide(L)'
;SDACKEFKKTVYLPSGAISGIDALKSVKTELDSVVLTTTKHPNSLRGATFFENFKLNVDSYEEPSTIFEGTASEAVRLFPKNVNVSALLSLVGLGSHETIVKINVDPNTTKNTHVIVATGKFGKLTTTIENVPDENNPRTSRLAVLSAIETIRSLCTDEIKIGT
;
A
#
# COMPACT_ATOMS: atom_id res chain seq x y z
N SER A 1 19.04 2.12 -0.48
CA SER A 1 19.42 3.52 -0.29
C SER A 1 20.91 3.64 -0.02
N ASP A 2 21.47 4.81 -0.21
CA ASP A 2 22.90 5.04 -0.07
C ASP A 2 23.39 4.75 1.36
N ALA A 3 22.59 5.08 2.36
CA ALA A 3 22.86 4.73 3.75
C ALA A 3 23.03 3.21 4.00
N CYS A 4 22.23 2.36 3.35
CA CYS A 4 22.41 0.91 3.46
C CYS A 4 23.76 0.46 2.90
N LYS A 5 24.21 1.06 1.80
CA LYS A 5 25.50 0.77 1.19
C LYS A 5 26.66 1.29 2.04
N GLU A 6 26.56 2.53 2.49
CA GLU A 6 27.56 3.20 3.32
C GLU A 6 27.80 2.45 4.64
N PHE A 7 26.73 2.11 5.34
CA PHE A 7 26.82 1.43 6.66
C PHE A 7 26.81 -0.10 6.56
N LYS A 8 26.79 -0.69 5.35
CA LYS A 8 26.71 -2.15 5.13
C LYS A 8 25.58 -2.80 5.94
N LYS A 9 24.40 -2.18 5.98
CA LYS A 9 23.23 -2.66 6.70
C LYS A 9 22.10 -3.00 5.74
N THR A 10 21.26 -3.95 6.15
CA THR A 10 20.05 -4.32 5.42
C THR A 10 18.82 -3.79 6.15
N VAL A 11 17.89 -3.23 5.41
CA VAL A 11 16.57 -2.84 5.89
C VAL A 11 15.55 -3.80 5.30
N TYR A 12 14.78 -4.45 6.16
CA TYR A 12 13.72 -5.37 5.75
C TYR A 12 12.38 -4.65 5.80
N LEU A 13 11.66 -4.65 4.69
CA LEU A 13 10.34 -4.04 4.56
C LEU A 13 9.32 -5.16 4.36
N PRO A 14 8.50 -5.47 5.36
CA PRO A 14 7.43 -6.45 5.20
C PRO A 14 6.41 -6.00 4.16
N SER A 15 5.71 -6.95 3.53
CA SER A 15 4.66 -6.65 2.54
C SER A 15 3.49 -5.85 3.15
N GLY A 16 3.34 -5.89 4.46
CA GLY A 16 2.33 -5.14 5.18
C GLY A 16 0.92 -5.63 4.83
N ALA A 17 0.09 -4.69 4.39
CA ALA A 17 -1.32 -4.92 4.09
C ALA A 17 -1.59 -5.36 2.64
N ILE A 18 -0.55 -5.67 1.86
CA ILE A 18 -0.66 -6.05 0.43
C ILE A 18 0.09 -7.34 0.12
N SER A 19 -0.12 -7.89 -1.08
CA SER A 19 0.56 -9.08 -1.59
C SER A 19 1.10 -8.85 -3.00
N GLY A 20 1.84 -9.83 -3.54
CA GLY A 20 2.40 -9.77 -4.90
C GLY A 20 3.63 -8.87 -5.02
N ILE A 21 4.22 -8.48 -3.91
CA ILE A 21 5.42 -7.62 -3.87
C ILE A 21 6.63 -8.32 -4.48
N ASP A 22 6.78 -9.60 -4.24
CA ASP A 22 7.81 -10.46 -4.83
C ASP A 22 7.68 -10.55 -6.36
N ALA A 23 6.46 -10.82 -6.85
CA ALA A 23 6.17 -10.86 -8.28
C ALA A 23 6.45 -9.49 -8.93
N LEU A 24 5.96 -8.40 -8.32
CA LEU A 24 6.18 -7.07 -8.85
C LEU A 24 7.67 -6.69 -8.91
N LYS A 25 8.42 -7.04 -7.86
CA LYS A 25 9.87 -6.82 -7.79
C LYS A 25 10.61 -7.60 -8.89
N SER A 26 10.15 -8.84 -9.18
CA SER A 26 10.76 -9.69 -10.21
C SER A 26 10.60 -9.14 -11.62
N VAL A 27 9.49 -8.45 -11.90
CA VAL A 27 9.19 -7.88 -13.23
C VAL A 27 9.49 -6.38 -13.35
N LYS A 28 10.18 -5.80 -12.37
CA LYS A 28 10.38 -4.35 -12.26
C LYS A 28 10.88 -3.68 -13.54
N THR A 29 11.79 -4.32 -14.27
CA THR A 29 12.37 -3.78 -15.52
C THR A 29 11.46 -3.90 -16.74
N GLU A 30 10.33 -4.59 -16.60
CA GLU A 30 9.35 -4.80 -17.67
C GLU A 30 8.02 -4.08 -17.42
N LEU A 31 7.95 -3.30 -16.35
CA LEU A 31 6.73 -2.55 -15.96
C LEU A 31 6.50 -1.35 -16.87
N ASP A 32 5.28 -1.23 -17.38
CA ASP A 32 4.78 -0.03 -18.07
C ASP A 32 3.85 0.79 -17.17
N SER A 33 3.08 0.13 -16.29
CA SER A 33 2.20 0.83 -15.35
C SER A 33 2.03 0.08 -14.04
N VAL A 34 1.83 0.84 -12.96
CA VAL A 34 1.44 0.34 -11.62
C VAL A 34 0.38 1.25 -11.05
N VAL A 35 -0.79 0.68 -10.76
CA VAL A 35 -1.94 1.38 -10.18
C VAL A 35 -2.33 0.70 -8.88
N LEU A 36 -2.41 1.47 -7.81
CA LEU A 36 -2.97 1.07 -6.53
C LEU A 36 -4.33 1.72 -6.34
N THR A 37 -5.38 0.96 -6.17
CA THR A 37 -6.67 1.47 -5.69
C THR A 37 -6.88 1.04 -4.25
N THR A 38 -7.06 2.01 -3.36
CA THR A 38 -7.34 1.77 -1.93
C THR A 38 -8.75 2.24 -1.61
N THR A 39 -9.60 1.34 -1.11
CA THR A 39 -10.95 1.67 -0.66
C THR A 39 -11.03 1.58 0.86
N LYS A 40 -11.58 2.61 1.49
CA LYS A 40 -11.68 2.73 2.95
C LYS A 40 -13.00 3.34 3.38
N HIS A 41 -13.42 2.97 4.60
CA HIS A 41 -14.53 3.66 5.27
C HIS A 41 -14.12 5.11 5.63
N PRO A 42 -15.04 6.10 5.56
CA PRO A 42 -14.78 7.51 5.91
C PRO A 42 -14.03 7.70 7.23
N ASN A 43 -14.40 6.96 8.27
CA ASN A 43 -13.76 7.02 9.59
C ASN A 43 -12.24 6.78 9.56
N SER A 44 -11.76 5.93 8.63
CA SER A 44 -10.33 5.62 8.47
C SER A 44 -9.55 6.74 7.77
N LEU A 45 -10.25 7.68 7.14
CA LEU A 45 -9.67 8.78 6.38
C LEU A 45 -9.75 10.12 7.14
N ARG A 46 -10.44 10.17 8.29
CA ARG A 46 -10.55 11.38 9.10
C ARG A 46 -9.19 11.93 9.52
N GLY A 47 -9.04 13.25 9.41
CA GLY A 47 -7.80 13.96 9.72
C GLY A 47 -6.70 13.74 8.68
N ALA A 48 -7.03 13.30 7.48
CA ALA A 48 -6.10 13.37 6.35
C ALA A 48 -5.99 14.83 5.87
N THR A 49 -4.77 15.27 5.61
CA THR A 49 -4.46 16.63 5.12
C THR A 49 -5.21 16.99 3.85
N PHE A 50 -5.59 15.99 3.06
CA PHE A 50 -6.44 16.17 1.87
C PHE A 50 -7.73 16.92 2.20
N PHE A 51 -8.48 16.48 3.21
CA PHE A 51 -9.77 17.10 3.55
C PHE A 51 -9.62 18.52 4.08
N GLU A 52 -8.56 18.78 4.84
CA GLU A 52 -8.22 20.12 5.34
C GLU A 52 -7.88 21.07 4.19
N ASN A 53 -7.00 20.66 3.28
CA ASN A 53 -6.53 21.47 2.15
C ASN A 53 -7.66 21.84 1.19
N PHE A 54 -8.58 20.92 0.92
CA PHE A 54 -9.67 21.13 -0.02
C PHE A 54 -10.99 21.56 0.65
N LYS A 55 -10.98 21.75 2.00
CA LYS A 55 -12.16 22.11 2.80
C LYS A 55 -13.35 21.18 2.59
N LEU A 56 -13.06 19.88 2.47
CA LEU A 56 -14.05 18.83 2.26
C LEU A 56 -14.38 18.14 3.59
N ASN A 57 -15.63 17.70 3.73
CA ASN A 57 -16.04 16.88 4.86
C ASN A 57 -16.07 15.41 4.44
N VAL A 58 -15.24 14.57 5.08
CA VAL A 58 -15.21 13.14 4.80
C VAL A 58 -16.54 12.44 5.13
N ASP A 59 -17.33 13.00 6.03
CA ASP A 59 -18.61 12.42 6.45
C ASP A 59 -19.79 12.78 5.51
N SER A 60 -19.55 13.62 4.49
CA SER A 60 -20.57 13.95 3.47
C SER A 60 -20.68 12.91 2.35
N TYR A 61 -19.82 11.91 2.31
CA TYR A 61 -19.88 10.84 1.31
C TYR A 61 -20.88 9.77 1.76
N GLU A 62 -22.04 9.73 1.09
CA GLU A 62 -23.11 8.74 1.35
C GLU A 62 -22.99 7.51 0.44
N GLU A 63 -22.24 7.63 -0.66
CA GLU A 63 -22.03 6.59 -1.67
C GLU A 63 -20.53 6.38 -1.96
N PRO A 64 -20.14 5.17 -2.44
CA PRO A 64 -18.75 4.91 -2.85
C PRO A 64 -18.27 5.93 -3.88
N SER A 65 -17.14 6.58 -3.60
CA SER A 65 -16.61 7.66 -4.42
C SER A 65 -15.09 7.63 -4.49
N THR A 66 -14.52 7.94 -5.66
CA THR A 66 -13.08 8.20 -5.78
C THR A 66 -12.81 9.64 -5.36
N ILE A 67 -12.06 9.82 -4.29
CA ILE A 67 -11.76 11.14 -3.73
C ILE A 67 -10.39 11.67 -4.16
N PHE A 68 -9.50 10.78 -4.60
CA PHE A 68 -8.16 11.14 -5.04
C PHE A 68 -7.69 10.19 -6.13
N GLU A 69 -7.05 10.76 -7.15
CA GLU A 69 -6.25 10.05 -8.14
C GLU A 69 -5.01 10.90 -8.45
N GLY A 70 -3.82 10.32 -8.29
CA GLY A 70 -2.56 11.01 -8.51
C GLY A 70 -1.38 10.09 -8.26
N THR A 71 -0.19 10.64 -8.18
CA THR A 71 1.04 9.89 -7.94
C THR A 71 1.16 9.42 -6.49
N ALA A 72 1.96 8.36 -6.26
CA ALA A 72 2.26 7.92 -4.89
C ALA A 72 2.92 9.03 -4.05
N SER A 73 3.73 9.89 -4.68
CA SER A 73 4.34 11.05 -4.02
C SER A 73 3.30 12.04 -3.50
N GLU A 74 2.27 12.33 -4.29
CA GLU A 74 1.16 13.19 -3.88
C GLU A 74 0.29 12.55 -2.80
N ALA A 75 -0.02 11.26 -2.97
CA ALA A 75 -0.78 10.49 -1.99
C ALA A 75 -0.11 10.52 -0.60
N VAL A 76 1.22 10.35 -0.53
CA VAL A 76 1.98 10.41 0.73
C VAL A 76 1.82 11.76 1.44
N ARG A 77 1.81 12.86 0.70
CA ARG A 77 1.65 14.21 1.27
C ARG A 77 0.23 14.48 1.77
N LEU A 78 -0.77 13.99 1.02
CA LEU A 78 -2.17 14.29 1.30
C LEU A 78 -2.81 13.33 2.31
N PHE A 79 -2.31 12.10 2.40
CA PHE A 79 -2.84 11.05 3.27
C PHE A 79 -1.74 10.37 4.11
N PRO A 80 -0.92 11.09 4.88
CA PRO A 80 0.31 10.57 5.50
C PRO A 80 0.08 9.34 6.42
N LYS A 81 -1.11 9.21 7.01
CA LYS A 81 -1.46 8.09 7.90
C LYS A 81 -2.01 6.86 7.15
N ASN A 82 -2.19 6.95 5.83
CA ASN A 82 -2.91 5.94 5.06
C ASN A 82 -2.12 5.34 3.89
N VAL A 83 -0.86 5.70 3.73
CA VAL A 83 -0.10 5.49 2.49
C VAL A 83 1.13 4.59 2.59
N ASN A 84 1.32 3.86 3.68
CA ASN A 84 2.43 2.90 3.79
C ASN A 84 2.45 1.92 2.62
N VAL A 85 1.27 1.51 2.15
CA VAL A 85 1.10 0.62 1.00
C VAL A 85 1.61 1.26 -0.29
N SER A 86 1.25 2.52 -0.58
CA SER A 86 1.69 3.22 -1.79
C SER A 86 3.19 3.52 -1.76
N ALA A 87 3.74 3.84 -0.58
CA ALA A 87 5.19 4.02 -0.41
C ALA A 87 5.96 2.72 -0.71
N LEU A 88 5.53 1.59 -0.12
CA LEU A 88 6.15 0.30 -0.39
C LEU A 88 6.04 -0.08 -1.86
N LEU A 89 4.85 0.06 -2.46
CA LEU A 89 4.60 -0.27 -3.85
C LEU A 89 5.48 0.55 -4.81
N SER A 90 5.68 1.83 -4.51
CA SER A 90 6.55 2.70 -5.30
C SER A 90 8.04 2.29 -5.22
N LEU A 91 8.50 1.78 -4.08
CA LEU A 91 9.88 1.30 -3.93
C LEU A 91 10.19 0.06 -4.78
N VAL A 92 9.23 -0.85 -4.89
CA VAL A 92 9.40 -2.10 -5.65
C VAL A 92 9.00 -1.97 -7.12
N GLY A 93 8.12 -1.02 -7.45
CA GLY A 93 7.62 -0.75 -8.80
C GLY A 93 8.38 0.39 -9.51
N LEU A 94 7.61 1.29 -10.13
CA LEU A 94 8.08 2.36 -11.02
C LEU A 94 8.59 3.62 -10.27
N GLY A 95 8.59 3.62 -8.95
CA GLY A 95 8.93 4.80 -8.16
C GLY A 95 7.71 5.66 -7.82
N SER A 96 7.93 6.69 -6.98
CA SER A 96 6.82 7.46 -6.39
C SER A 96 6.15 8.44 -7.35
N HIS A 97 6.78 8.77 -8.47
CA HIS A 97 6.24 9.71 -9.46
C HIS A 97 5.46 9.02 -10.58
N GLU A 98 5.68 7.72 -10.80
CA GLU A 98 5.05 6.96 -11.87
C GLU A 98 4.02 5.94 -11.35
N THR A 99 4.10 5.58 -10.06
CA THR A 99 3.07 4.75 -9.43
C THR A 99 1.83 5.59 -9.19
N ILE A 100 0.70 5.19 -9.77
CA ILE A 100 -0.59 5.87 -9.62
C ILE A 100 -1.34 5.30 -8.41
N VAL A 101 -1.94 6.18 -7.64
CA VAL A 101 -2.73 5.85 -6.46
C VAL A 101 -4.12 6.45 -6.60
N LYS A 102 -5.13 5.60 -6.44
CA LYS A 102 -6.54 5.98 -6.32
C LYS A 102 -7.01 5.71 -4.90
N ILE A 103 -7.65 6.68 -4.29
CA ILE A 103 -8.24 6.53 -2.96
C ILE A 103 -9.74 6.67 -3.09
N ASN A 104 -10.44 5.60 -2.73
CA ASN A 104 -11.89 5.56 -2.67
C ASN A 104 -12.35 5.65 -1.23
N VAL A 105 -13.41 6.39 -1.00
CA VAL A 105 -14.22 6.35 0.22
C VAL A 105 -15.44 5.49 -0.05
N ASP A 106 -15.80 4.61 0.89
CA ASP A 106 -17.01 3.81 0.83
C ASP A 106 -17.63 3.71 2.23
N PRO A 107 -18.76 4.38 2.50
CA PRO A 107 -19.41 4.37 3.80
C PRO A 107 -19.99 2.99 4.18
N ASN A 108 -20.18 2.10 3.19
CA ASN A 108 -20.77 0.78 3.41
C ASN A 108 -19.72 -0.31 3.68
N THR A 109 -18.42 0.00 3.50
CA THR A 109 -17.36 -1.00 3.69
C THR A 109 -16.99 -1.17 5.16
N THR A 110 -16.75 -2.42 5.56
CA THR A 110 -16.17 -2.77 6.87
C THR A 110 -14.71 -3.17 6.77
N LYS A 111 -14.14 -3.15 5.55
CA LYS A 111 -12.79 -3.61 5.26
C LYS A 111 -11.95 -2.48 4.63
N ASN A 112 -10.63 -2.60 4.76
CA ASN A 112 -9.70 -1.84 3.95
C ASN A 112 -9.31 -2.69 2.75
N THR A 113 -9.74 -2.31 1.54
CA THR A 113 -9.46 -3.06 0.32
C THR A 113 -8.32 -2.38 -0.46
N HIS A 114 -7.36 -3.19 -0.90
CA HIS A 114 -6.28 -2.75 -1.78
C HIS A 114 -6.30 -3.58 -3.05
N VAL A 115 -6.43 -2.92 -4.20
CA VAL A 115 -6.32 -3.54 -5.51
C VAL A 115 -5.07 -2.99 -6.19
N ILE A 116 -4.16 -3.88 -6.57
CA ILE A 116 -2.96 -3.54 -7.34
C ILE A 116 -3.12 -4.09 -8.74
N VAL A 117 -2.95 -3.26 -9.74
CA VAL A 117 -2.87 -3.65 -11.14
C VAL A 117 -1.53 -3.18 -11.68
N ALA A 118 -0.71 -4.11 -12.16
CA ALA A 118 0.53 -3.80 -12.85
C ALA A 118 0.51 -4.42 -14.25
N THR A 119 0.97 -3.70 -15.23
CA THR A 119 1.07 -4.14 -16.63
C THR A 119 2.45 -3.84 -17.18
N GLY A 120 2.85 -4.59 -18.19
CA GLY A 120 4.13 -4.42 -18.86
C GLY A 120 4.40 -5.55 -19.85
N LYS A 121 5.63 -5.66 -20.32
CA LYS A 121 6.03 -6.70 -21.27
C LYS A 121 5.85 -8.11 -20.72
N PHE A 122 5.90 -8.30 -19.39
CA PHE A 122 5.64 -9.57 -18.70
C PHE A 122 4.15 -9.99 -18.76
N GLY A 123 3.25 -9.06 -19.12
CA GLY A 123 1.81 -9.29 -19.10
C GLY A 123 1.08 -8.41 -18.08
N LYS A 124 0.20 -9.01 -17.26
CA LYS A 124 -0.61 -8.31 -16.27
C LYS A 124 -0.63 -9.05 -14.94
N LEU A 125 -0.33 -8.34 -13.86
CA LEU A 125 -0.52 -8.77 -12.49
C LEU A 125 -1.72 -8.03 -11.89
N THR A 126 -2.62 -8.76 -11.23
CA THR A 126 -3.69 -8.14 -10.43
C THR A 126 -3.76 -8.84 -9.09
N THR A 127 -3.71 -8.08 -8.00
CA THR A 127 -3.94 -8.58 -6.65
C THR A 127 -5.03 -7.78 -5.97
N THR A 128 -5.89 -8.46 -5.21
CA THR A 128 -6.93 -7.85 -4.40
C THR A 128 -6.81 -8.37 -2.99
N ILE A 129 -6.68 -7.48 -2.02
CA ILE A 129 -6.62 -7.81 -0.59
C ILE A 129 -7.72 -7.04 0.13
N GLU A 130 -8.57 -7.77 0.83
CA GLU A 130 -9.58 -7.24 1.73
C GLU A 130 -9.09 -7.43 3.18
N ASN A 131 -8.62 -6.37 3.78
CA ASN A 131 -8.04 -6.41 5.11
C ASN A 131 -9.10 -6.22 6.19
N VAL A 132 -9.06 -7.10 7.19
CA VAL A 132 -9.78 -6.91 8.45
C VAL A 132 -8.91 -6.03 9.37
N PRO A 133 -9.49 -5.04 10.06
CA PRO A 133 -8.78 -4.28 11.09
C PRO A 133 -8.23 -5.20 12.19
N ASP A 134 -7.07 -4.86 12.73
CA ASP A 134 -6.53 -5.57 13.88
C ASP A 134 -7.35 -5.26 15.14
N GLU A 135 -7.63 -6.27 15.96
CA GLU A 135 -8.47 -6.15 17.16
C GLU A 135 -7.89 -5.18 18.18
N ASN A 136 -6.57 -5.14 18.32
CA ASN A 136 -5.87 -4.26 19.28
C ASN A 136 -5.59 -2.87 18.72
N ASN A 137 -5.53 -2.74 17.38
CA ASN A 137 -5.30 -1.47 16.70
C ASN A 137 -6.11 -1.38 15.40
N PRO A 138 -7.36 -0.90 15.45
CA PRO A 138 -8.25 -0.84 14.29
C PRO A 138 -7.74 0.03 13.12
N ARG A 139 -6.72 0.86 13.34
CA ARG A 139 -6.07 1.66 12.29
C ARG A 139 -5.08 0.84 11.45
N THR A 140 -4.70 -0.34 11.92
CA THR A 140 -3.76 -1.25 11.28
C THR A 140 -4.52 -2.48 10.78
N SER A 141 -4.17 -3.01 9.61
CA SER A 141 -4.71 -4.28 9.17
C SER A 141 -4.03 -5.45 9.89
N ARG A 142 -4.81 -6.48 10.21
CA ARG A 142 -4.27 -7.71 10.83
C ARG A 142 -3.18 -8.35 9.95
N LEU A 143 -3.34 -8.33 8.63
CA LEU A 143 -2.33 -8.85 7.70
C LEU A 143 -0.99 -8.11 7.84
N ALA A 144 -0.99 -6.80 8.07
CA ALA A 144 0.25 -6.04 8.24
C ALA A 144 1.02 -6.47 9.50
N VAL A 145 0.31 -6.76 10.58
CA VAL A 145 0.92 -7.30 11.81
C VAL A 145 1.54 -8.67 11.55
N LEU A 146 0.77 -9.57 10.93
CA LEU A 146 1.21 -10.94 10.64
C LEU A 146 2.39 -10.97 9.67
N SER A 147 2.40 -10.11 8.64
CA SER A 147 3.51 -10.02 7.69
C SER A 147 4.81 -9.52 8.35
N ALA A 148 4.71 -8.61 9.31
CA ALA A 148 5.88 -8.15 10.07
C ALA A 148 6.44 -9.28 10.96
N ILE A 149 5.58 -10.03 11.64
CA ILE A 149 5.97 -11.19 12.44
C ILE A 149 6.65 -12.24 11.55
N GLU A 150 6.08 -12.54 10.39
CA GLU A 150 6.64 -13.52 9.46
C GLU A 150 8.00 -13.06 8.89
N THR A 151 8.16 -11.79 8.61
CA THR A 151 9.46 -11.24 8.20
C THR A 151 10.52 -11.47 9.26
N ILE A 152 10.21 -11.21 10.53
CA ILE A 152 11.15 -11.47 11.64
C ILE A 152 11.44 -12.97 11.76
N ARG A 153 10.41 -13.82 11.74
CA ARG A 153 10.57 -15.28 11.81
C ARG A 153 11.48 -15.80 10.71
N SER A 154 11.26 -15.38 9.46
CA SER A 154 12.07 -15.81 8.31
C SER A 154 13.56 -15.42 8.41
N LEU A 155 13.88 -14.39 9.19
CA LEU A 155 15.27 -13.99 9.45
C LEU A 155 15.95 -14.81 10.56
N CYS A 156 15.15 -15.41 11.44
CA CYS A 156 15.63 -16.15 12.62
C CYS A 156 15.62 -17.67 12.42
N THR A 157 15.14 -18.17 11.30
CA THR A 157 15.04 -19.62 11.03
C THR A 157 15.88 -20.02 9.82
N ASP A 158 16.44 -21.24 9.86
CA ASP A 158 17.21 -21.85 8.75
C ASP A 158 16.28 -22.72 7.86
N GLU A 159 15.04 -22.31 7.70
CA GLU A 159 14.05 -23.00 6.87
C GLU A 159 14.15 -22.61 5.40
N ILE A 160 13.43 -23.34 4.56
CA ILE A 160 13.29 -23.00 3.14
C ILE A 160 12.66 -21.61 3.01
N LYS A 161 13.32 -20.70 2.30
CA LYS A 161 12.78 -19.39 1.99
C LYS A 161 11.85 -19.51 0.77
N ILE A 162 10.63 -19.04 0.92
CA ILE A 162 9.63 -19.01 -0.17
C ILE A 162 9.33 -17.55 -0.50
N GLY A 163 9.36 -17.25 -1.78
CA GLY A 163 9.28 -15.87 -2.28
C GLY A 163 10.66 -15.19 -2.34
N THR A 164 10.70 -13.91 -2.73
CA THR A 164 11.93 -13.13 -2.95
C THR A 164 12.08 -11.98 -1.99
#